data_33465971494204d065179c236ab1f5d6
#
_entry.id   33465971494204d065179c236ab1f5d6
#
_cell.length_a   1.000
_cell.length_b   1.000
_cell.length_c   1.000
_cell.angle_alpha   90.00
_cell.angle_beta   90.00
_cell.angle_gamma   90.00
#
_symmetry.space_group_name_H-M   'P 1'
#
loop_
_entity.id
_entity.type
_entity.pdbx_description
1 polymer ?
#
loop_
_entity_poly.entity_id
_entity_poly.type
_entity_poly.pdbx_seq_one_letter_code
_entity_poly.pdbx_strand_id
1 'polypeptide(L)'
;MKRLTPIIALCIGLAACLVTLSTRTSLAGDDKKHKVLVGIGFDGNTWQSSSANLVVAMAHTKEYKDRISDIAVQSARGDPQTQIQQINAAVQSGVDIIILWPFSETATNRAIANACKRGVIVITYDSQVSEPCVTTHVGIDQTWAGAGPAEGLVKLLNGKGNIIFMGGIPGNTVDKQRNDGAKEVFAKHPDIHIIAEAPSMWNPATARQKLTEIVAAQGWDKIDGLWTQTGCFVFSQLQVEANRDKLKPCAGNGTNGFRVSMLPKGSTPGALGNPGVSMGSPLWLGAYGLKLAFKVIDGGKVEKWTKAPMPLVTGESSLLCQTADHEELVKHDFKCTAVPLSVAPDNFYIDVWNKWIPELDINSALHGTVPNGS
;
A
#
# COMPACT_ATOMS: atom_id res chain seq x y z
N MET A 1 62.75 87.19 -1.14
CA MET A 1 62.29 87.32 0.27
C MET A 1 61.13 86.41 0.50
N LYS A 2 61.12 85.75 1.60
CA LYS A 2 60.14 84.83 2.16
C LYS A 2 60.22 83.37 1.66
N ARG A 3 60.82 82.56 2.50
CA ARG A 3 60.94 81.11 2.47
C ARG A 3 59.57 80.50 2.79
N LEU A 4 59.22 79.43 2.13
CA LEU A 4 58.16 78.54 2.51
C LEU A 4 58.72 77.09 2.69
N THR A 5 58.63 76.59 3.84
CA THR A 5 58.99 75.23 4.26
C THR A 5 57.87 74.26 3.88
N PRO A 6 58.15 73.03 3.37
CA PRO A 6 57.12 72.04 3.16
C PRO A 6 56.88 71.19 4.43
N ILE A 7 55.62 71.04 4.77
CA ILE A 7 55.10 70.15 5.82
C ILE A 7 54.95 68.75 5.23
N ILE A 8 55.67 67.78 5.77
CA ILE A 8 55.53 66.34 5.48
C ILE A 8 54.30 65.84 6.21
N ALA A 9 53.25 65.41 5.50
CA ALA A 9 52.09 64.73 6.08
C ALA A 9 52.33 63.25 6.05
N LEU A 10 52.39 62.69 7.27
CA LEU A 10 52.53 61.24 7.51
C LEU A 10 51.14 60.58 7.42
N CYS A 11 50.85 59.83 6.33
CA CYS A 11 49.65 59.04 6.20
C CYS A 11 49.84 57.70 6.94
N ILE A 12 49.18 57.55 8.09
CA ILE A 12 49.04 56.26 8.78
C ILE A 12 47.88 55.55 8.14
N GLY A 13 48.19 54.51 7.39
CA GLY A 13 47.17 53.59 6.80
C GLY A 13 46.61 52.66 7.88
N LEU A 14 45.35 52.81 8.24
CA LEU A 14 44.57 51.80 8.98
C LEU A 14 44.09 50.75 7.99
N ALA A 15 44.72 49.57 8.00
CA ALA A 15 44.20 48.38 7.34
C ALA A 15 43.05 47.81 8.20
N ALA A 16 41.82 48.13 7.82
CA ALA A 16 40.62 47.47 8.37
C ALA A 16 40.49 46.05 7.82
N CYS A 17 40.90 45.03 8.64
CA CYS A 17 40.56 43.66 8.40
C CYS A 17 39.06 43.47 8.56
N LEU A 18 38.32 43.45 7.45
CA LEU A 18 36.94 42.96 7.37
C LEU A 18 36.96 41.41 7.55
N VAL A 19 36.83 40.97 8.80
CA VAL A 19 36.50 39.59 9.11
C VAL A 19 35.01 39.41 8.71
N THR A 20 34.76 38.85 7.51
CA THR A 20 33.45 38.36 7.14
C THR A 20 33.13 37.14 7.99
N LEU A 21 32.39 37.35 9.07
CA LEU A 21 31.73 36.25 9.79
C LEU A 21 30.70 35.68 8.79
N SER A 22 31.10 34.61 8.08
CA SER A 22 30.15 33.74 7.42
C SER A 22 29.36 33.04 8.53
N THR A 23 28.23 33.59 8.90
CA THR A 23 27.22 32.88 9.67
C THR A 23 26.75 31.71 8.79
N ARG A 24 27.37 30.55 8.97
CA ARG A 24 26.72 29.29 8.62
C ARG A 24 25.43 29.26 9.44
N THR A 25 24.32 29.61 8.83
CA THR A 25 23.00 29.20 9.28
C THR A 25 23.02 27.67 9.25
N SER A 26 23.42 27.06 10.35
CA SER A 26 23.05 25.70 10.67
C SER A 26 21.53 25.71 10.56
N LEU A 27 20.97 24.99 9.59
CA LEU A 27 19.59 24.57 9.64
C LEU A 27 19.50 23.75 10.94
N ALA A 28 19.09 24.40 12.02
CA ALA A 28 18.71 23.73 13.25
C ALA A 28 17.59 22.78 12.80
N GLY A 29 17.85 21.49 12.85
CA GLY A 29 16.79 20.49 12.66
C GLY A 29 15.67 20.87 13.61
N ASP A 30 14.45 20.83 13.15
CA ASP A 30 13.28 21.09 14.00
C ASP A 30 13.31 20.06 15.15
N ASP A 31 13.72 20.50 16.37
CA ASP A 31 13.73 19.67 17.58
C ASP A 31 12.31 19.30 18.02
N LYS A 32 11.30 19.77 17.29
CA LYS A 32 9.90 19.45 17.54
C LYS A 32 9.63 17.98 17.23
N LYS A 33 9.12 17.26 18.21
CA LYS A 33 8.59 15.92 17.99
C LYS A 33 7.14 16.00 17.50
N HIS A 34 6.81 15.16 16.52
CA HIS A 34 5.53 15.18 15.82
C HIS A 34 4.58 14.11 16.32
N LYS A 35 3.28 14.42 16.35
CA LYS A 35 2.20 13.45 16.59
C LYS A 35 1.64 12.96 15.27
N VAL A 36 1.47 11.64 15.16
CA VAL A 36 1.00 10.97 13.94
C VAL A 36 -0.31 10.23 14.21
N LEU A 37 -1.31 10.45 13.35
CA LEU A 37 -2.49 9.59 13.24
C LEU A 37 -2.35 8.69 12.02
N VAL A 38 -2.51 7.38 12.21
CA VAL A 38 -2.70 6.40 11.16
C VAL A 38 -4.18 6.01 11.12
N GLY A 39 -4.91 6.50 10.13
CA GLY A 39 -6.34 6.21 9.96
C GLY A 39 -6.55 5.09 8.95
N ILE A 40 -7.13 3.96 9.39
CA ILE A 40 -7.53 2.86 8.52
C ILE A 40 -9.05 2.84 8.35
N GLY A 41 -9.52 2.38 7.18
CA GLY A 41 -10.95 2.42 6.83
C GLY A 41 -11.77 1.36 7.53
N PHE A 42 -11.21 0.15 7.75
CA PHE A 42 -11.93 -0.98 8.37
C PHE A 42 -10.96 -2.05 8.89
N ASP A 43 -11.47 -2.99 9.71
CA ASP A 43 -10.67 -4.03 10.38
C ASP A 43 -10.85 -5.42 9.75
N GLY A 44 -11.55 -5.51 8.63
CA GLY A 44 -12.07 -6.79 8.12
C GLY A 44 -11.04 -7.68 7.41
N ASN A 45 -9.80 -7.22 7.19
CA ASN A 45 -8.75 -8.02 6.55
C ASN A 45 -7.35 -7.68 7.05
N THR A 46 -6.40 -8.57 6.73
CA THR A 46 -4.98 -8.42 7.12
C THR A 46 -4.28 -7.29 6.39
N TRP A 47 -4.76 -6.84 5.22
CA TRP A 47 -4.13 -5.76 4.46
C TRP A 47 -4.11 -4.44 5.26
N GLN A 48 -5.24 -4.06 5.85
CA GLN A 48 -5.36 -2.83 6.63
C GLN A 48 -4.47 -2.84 7.88
N SER A 49 -4.52 -3.93 8.66
CA SER A 49 -3.70 -4.07 9.88
C SER A 49 -2.21 -4.12 9.55
N SER A 50 -1.80 -4.90 8.55
CA SER A 50 -0.39 -5.02 8.16
C SER A 50 0.15 -3.72 7.56
N SER A 51 -0.67 -2.98 6.78
CA SER A 51 -0.27 -1.66 6.28
C SER A 51 -0.08 -0.66 7.43
N ALA A 52 -0.97 -0.64 8.43
CA ALA A 52 -0.82 0.20 9.63
C ALA A 52 0.43 -0.21 10.43
N ASN A 53 0.69 -1.51 10.62
CA ASN A 53 1.88 -2.01 11.28
C ASN A 53 3.16 -1.51 10.61
N LEU A 54 3.20 -1.47 9.27
CA LEU A 54 4.37 -0.92 8.55
C LEU A 54 4.57 0.57 8.81
N VAL A 55 3.50 1.37 8.95
CA VAL A 55 3.61 2.79 9.33
C VAL A 55 4.16 2.91 10.74
N VAL A 56 3.68 2.08 11.68
CA VAL A 56 4.17 2.04 13.07
C VAL A 56 5.64 1.61 13.12
N ALA A 57 6.01 0.54 12.40
CA ALA A 57 7.40 0.11 12.32
C ALA A 57 8.29 1.20 11.74
N MET A 58 7.88 1.87 10.64
CA MET A 58 8.63 2.99 10.06
C MET A 58 8.85 4.11 11.08
N ALA A 59 7.84 4.45 11.87
CA ALA A 59 7.94 5.48 12.90
C ALA A 59 8.96 5.14 14.00
N HIS A 60 9.25 3.85 14.21
CA HIS A 60 10.21 3.39 15.22
C HIS A 60 11.62 3.10 14.67
N THR A 61 11.86 3.31 13.36
CA THR A 61 13.21 3.22 12.80
C THR A 61 14.15 4.28 13.38
N LYS A 62 15.45 4.08 13.26
CA LYS A 62 16.46 5.04 13.73
C LYS A 62 16.27 6.45 13.18
N GLU A 63 15.73 6.55 11.95
CA GLU A 63 15.52 7.83 11.27
C GLU A 63 14.39 8.66 11.89
N TYR A 64 13.31 7.99 12.39
CA TYR A 64 12.09 8.70 12.82
C TYR A 64 11.76 8.63 14.30
N LYS A 65 12.25 7.62 15.06
CA LYS A 65 11.87 7.38 16.45
C LYS A 65 12.07 8.58 17.39
N ASP A 66 13.10 9.39 17.15
CA ASP A 66 13.40 10.57 17.97
C ASP A 66 12.65 11.82 17.48
N ARG A 67 12.02 11.76 16.30
CA ARG A 67 11.22 12.83 15.68
C ARG A 67 9.72 12.68 15.93
N ILE A 68 9.27 11.54 16.45
CA ILE A 68 7.87 11.24 16.73
C ILE A 68 7.66 11.16 18.24
N SER A 69 6.68 11.92 18.76
CA SER A 69 6.31 11.90 20.17
C SER A 69 5.18 10.91 20.45
N ASP A 70 4.32 10.69 19.48
CA ASP A 70 3.15 9.80 19.59
C ASP A 70 2.69 9.33 18.22
N ILE A 71 2.28 8.07 18.12
CA ILE A 71 1.67 7.48 16.93
C ILE A 71 0.46 6.65 17.33
N ALA A 72 -0.72 7.03 16.84
CA ALA A 72 -1.97 6.34 17.12
C ALA A 72 -2.55 5.72 15.85
N VAL A 73 -2.94 4.44 15.93
CA VAL A 73 -3.69 3.76 14.86
C VAL A 73 -5.18 3.74 15.23
N GLN A 74 -6.03 4.21 14.33
CA GLN A 74 -7.48 4.23 14.52
C GLN A 74 -8.20 3.64 13.32
N SER A 75 -9.14 2.73 13.57
CA SER A 75 -9.99 2.14 12.53
C SER A 75 -11.37 2.78 12.51
N ALA A 76 -11.83 3.13 11.31
CA ALA A 76 -13.18 3.62 11.09
C ALA A 76 -14.25 2.51 11.09
N ARG A 77 -13.84 1.23 11.10
CA ARG A 77 -14.74 0.07 11.10
C ARG A 77 -15.78 0.05 9.98
N GLY A 78 -15.41 0.63 8.83
CA GLY A 78 -16.33 0.73 7.70
C GLY A 78 -17.33 1.89 7.76
N ASP A 79 -17.20 2.77 8.75
CA ASP A 79 -18.12 3.91 8.93
C ASP A 79 -17.40 5.25 8.66
N PRO A 80 -17.77 5.97 7.58
CA PRO A 80 -17.20 7.27 7.26
C PRO A 80 -17.41 8.33 8.36
N GLN A 81 -18.49 8.25 9.14
CA GLN A 81 -18.75 9.22 10.21
C GLN A 81 -17.76 9.03 11.36
N THR A 82 -17.46 7.78 11.71
CA THR A 82 -16.42 7.45 12.69
C THR A 82 -15.06 7.99 12.21
N GLN A 83 -14.71 7.84 10.94
CA GLN A 83 -13.46 8.37 10.40
C GLN A 83 -13.39 9.91 10.46
N ILE A 84 -14.49 10.60 10.17
CA ILE A 84 -14.60 12.06 10.32
C ILE A 84 -14.35 12.49 11.78
N GLN A 85 -14.97 11.80 12.75
CA GLN A 85 -14.79 12.09 14.17
C GLN A 85 -13.32 11.88 14.61
N GLN A 86 -12.68 10.81 14.15
CA GLN A 86 -11.27 10.49 14.43
C GLN A 86 -10.34 11.57 13.90
N ILE A 87 -10.52 12.01 12.64
CA ILE A 87 -9.74 13.12 12.06
C ILE A 87 -9.92 14.39 12.86
N ASN A 88 -11.16 14.78 13.19
CA ASN A 88 -11.42 15.99 13.94
C ASN A 88 -10.83 15.95 15.35
N ALA A 89 -10.95 14.82 16.06
CA ALA A 89 -10.37 14.64 17.39
C ALA A 89 -8.82 14.72 17.36
N ALA A 90 -8.19 14.08 16.37
CA ALA A 90 -6.75 14.16 16.18
C ALA A 90 -6.28 15.60 15.92
N VAL A 91 -6.99 16.34 15.07
CA VAL A 91 -6.70 17.75 14.81
C VAL A 91 -6.86 18.62 16.07
N GLN A 92 -7.87 18.35 16.90
CA GLN A 92 -8.05 19.03 18.17
C GLN A 92 -6.95 18.70 19.19
N SER A 93 -6.43 17.47 19.19
CA SER A 93 -5.33 17.05 20.06
C SER A 93 -3.93 17.50 19.60
N GLY A 94 -3.87 18.25 18.48
CA GLY A 94 -2.62 18.80 17.96
C GLY A 94 -1.78 17.78 17.17
N VAL A 95 -2.41 16.90 16.38
CA VAL A 95 -1.71 16.04 15.43
C VAL A 95 -1.00 16.87 14.37
N ASP A 96 0.21 16.46 13.99
CA ASP A 96 0.99 17.14 12.94
C ASP A 96 0.89 16.41 11.59
N ILE A 97 0.74 15.08 11.61
CA ILE A 97 0.73 14.21 10.43
C ILE A 97 -0.46 13.26 10.51
N ILE A 98 -1.19 13.15 9.40
CA ILE A 98 -2.26 12.15 9.20
C ILE A 98 -1.88 11.29 8.01
N ILE A 99 -1.71 9.98 8.23
CA ILE A 99 -1.54 8.95 7.20
C ILE A 99 -2.87 8.21 7.10
N LEU A 100 -3.62 8.43 6.03
CA LEU A 100 -5.03 8.04 5.95
C LEU A 100 -5.31 7.10 4.79
N TRP A 101 -5.93 5.95 5.06
CA TRP A 101 -6.69 5.19 4.09
C TRP A 101 -8.16 5.62 4.17
N PRO A 102 -8.65 6.49 3.27
CA PRO A 102 -10.02 6.99 3.36
C PRO A 102 -11.03 5.93 2.93
N PHE A 103 -12.07 5.72 3.74
CA PHE A 103 -13.14 4.78 3.40
C PHE A 103 -14.03 5.29 2.27
N SER A 104 -14.22 6.61 2.17
CA SER A 104 -15.01 7.28 1.14
C SER A 104 -14.22 8.40 0.47
N GLU A 105 -14.39 8.53 -0.84
CA GLU A 105 -13.73 9.58 -1.64
C GLU A 105 -14.12 11.01 -1.22
N THR A 106 -15.35 11.19 -0.73
CA THR A 106 -15.91 12.53 -0.49
C THR A 106 -16.29 12.79 0.97
N ALA A 107 -16.69 11.78 1.72
CA ALA A 107 -17.26 11.97 3.04
C ALA A 107 -16.30 12.67 4.03
N THR A 108 -15.02 12.39 3.96
CA THR A 108 -13.98 12.95 4.85
C THR A 108 -13.42 14.30 4.39
N ASN A 109 -13.80 14.80 3.22
CA ASN A 109 -13.19 16.01 2.61
C ASN A 109 -13.23 17.22 3.54
N ARG A 110 -14.38 17.50 4.18
CA ARG A 110 -14.48 18.65 5.09
C ARG A 110 -13.56 18.54 6.31
N ALA A 111 -13.41 17.35 6.87
CA ALA A 111 -12.50 17.10 8.00
C ALA A 111 -11.03 17.25 7.56
N ILE A 112 -10.67 16.72 6.39
CA ILE A 112 -9.35 16.87 5.78
C ILE A 112 -9.04 18.34 5.48
N ALA A 113 -9.97 19.09 4.86
CA ALA A 113 -9.79 20.52 4.60
C ALA A 113 -9.55 21.33 5.89
N ASN A 114 -10.24 20.97 6.99
CA ASN A 114 -10.01 21.59 8.30
C ASN A 114 -8.62 21.23 8.85
N ALA A 115 -8.16 19.99 8.71
CA ALA A 115 -6.81 19.58 9.09
C ALA A 115 -5.75 20.38 8.33
N CYS A 116 -5.86 20.45 7.00
CA CYS A 116 -4.95 21.23 6.14
C CYS A 116 -4.90 22.73 6.54
N LYS A 117 -6.05 23.35 6.82
CA LYS A 117 -6.11 24.77 7.26
C LYS A 117 -5.36 25.02 8.57
N ARG A 118 -5.19 24.00 9.39
CA ARG A 118 -4.42 24.06 10.64
C ARG A 118 -2.96 23.65 10.49
N GLY A 119 -2.49 23.44 9.24
CA GLY A 119 -1.12 23.09 8.93
C GLY A 119 -0.78 21.62 9.12
N VAL A 120 -1.78 20.76 9.31
CA VAL A 120 -1.57 19.30 9.40
C VAL A 120 -1.18 18.76 8.04
N ILE A 121 -0.12 17.97 7.97
CA ILE A 121 0.30 17.25 6.77
C ILE A 121 -0.62 16.04 6.63
N VAL A 122 -1.43 16.03 5.56
CA VAL A 122 -2.36 14.93 5.28
C VAL A 122 -1.87 14.17 4.07
N ILE A 123 -1.61 12.87 4.24
CA ILE A 123 -1.23 11.95 3.18
C ILE A 123 -2.28 10.86 3.10
N THR A 124 -2.83 10.66 1.92
CA THR A 124 -3.71 9.51 1.66
C THR A 124 -2.93 8.39 0.98
N TYR A 125 -3.33 7.14 1.21
CA TYR A 125 -2.70 6.00 0.57
C TYR A 125 -3.73 4.98 0.09
N ASP A 126 -3.42 4.30 -1.03
CA ASP A 126 -4.23 3.30 -1.73
C ASP A 126 -5.62 3.80 -2.16
N SER A 127 -6.49 4.21 -1.24
CA SER A 127 -7.77 4.87 -1.52
C SER A 127 -7.60 6.39 -1.58
N GLN A 128 -8.33 7.05 -2.47
CA GLN A 128 -8.22 8.48 -2.75
C GLN A 128 -9.37 9.28 -2.13
N VAL A 129 -9.12 10.59 -1.97
CA VAL A 129 -10.16 11.59 -1.69
C VAL A 129 -10.14 12.67 -2.76
N SER A 130 -11.27 13.34 -2.95
CA SER A 130 -11.39 14.47 -3.89
C SER A 130 -10.95 15.82 -3.30
N GLU A 131 -10.50 15.85 -2.03
CA GLU A 131 -10.03 17.07 -1.37
C GLU A 131 -8.62 17.45 -1.86
N PRO A 132 -8.45 18.63 -2.55
CA PRO A 132 -7.19 18.99 -3.19
C PRO A 132 -6.09 19.42 -2.23
N CYS A 133 -6.41 19.71 -0.95
CA CYS A 133 -5.42 20.13 0.03
C CYS A 133 -4.50 19.01 0.51
N VAL A 134 -4.85 17.74 0.25
CA VAL A 134 -3.99 16.60 0.57
C VAL A 134 -2.58 16.84 0.05
N THR A 135 -1.58 16.62 0.90
CA THR A 135 -0.16 16.87 0.59
C THR A 135 0.29 16.01 -0.57
N THR A 136 0.07 14.70 -0.47
CA THR A 136 0.27 13.72 -1.55
C THR A 136 -0.66 12.53 -1.36
N HIS A 137 -0.97 11.85 -2.47
CA HIS A 137 -1.54 10.50 -2.48
C HIS A 137 -0.46 9.49 -2.87
N VAL A 138 -0.31 8.42 -2.11
CA VAL A 138 0.59 7.29 -2.42
C VAL A 138 -0.26 6.10 -2.81
N GLY A 139 -0.28 5.72 -4.08
CA GLY A 139 -1.21 4.69 -4.52
C GLY A 139 -0.80 4.00 -5.81
N ILE A 140 -1.59 3.01 -6.19
CA ILE A 140 -1.51 2.28 -7.45
C ILE A 140 -2.59 2.77 -8.41
N ASP A 141 -2.48 2.37 -9.67
CA ASP A 141 -3.57 2.53 -10.65
C ASP A 141 -4.64 1.46 -10.38
N GLN A 142 -5.72 1.84 -9.70
CA GLN A 142 -6.76 0.91 -9.30
C GLN A 142 -7.56 0.37 -10.51
N THR A 143 -7.72 1.16 -11.57
CA THR A 143 -8.38 0.69 -12.80
C THR A 143 -7.54 -0.41 -13.46
N TRP A 144 -6.24 -0.18 -13.59
CA TRP A 144 -5.33 -1.22 -14.09
C TRP A 144 -5.23 -2.41 -13.14
N ALA A 145 -5.36 -2.20 -11.83
CA ALA A 145 -5.41 -3.28 -10.83
C ALA A 145 -6.58 -4.25 -11.05
N GLY A 146 -7.66 -3.77 -11.64
CA GLY A 146 -8.75 -4.62 -12.12
C GLY A 146 -8.49 -5.21 -13.50
N ALA A 147 -8.05 -4.38 -14.44
CA ALA A 147 -7.86 -4.76 -15.84
C ALA A 147 -6.74 -5.79 -16.04
N GLY A 148 -5.57 -5.60 -15.42
CA GLY A 148 -4.42 -6.49 -15.62
C GLY A 148 -4.69 -7.96 -15.26
N PRO A 149 -5.23 -8.28 -14.07
CA PRO A 149 -5.65 -9.64 -13.76
C PRO A 149 -6.75 -10.17 -14.70
N ALA A 150 -7.68 -9.31 -15.15
CA ALA A 150 -8.72 -9.72 -16.09
C ALA A 150 -8.14 -10.13 -17.44
N GLU A 151 -7.19 -9.35 -17.99
CA GLU A 151 -6.45 -9.73 -19.20
C GLU A 151 -5.69 -11.05 -19.03
N GLY A 152 -5.09 -11.25 -17.84
CA GLY A 152 -4.44 -12.50 -17.50
C GLY A 152 -5.42 -13.68 -17.50
N LEU A 153 -6.60 -13.52 -16.91
CA LEU A 153 -7.64 -14.56 -16.90
C LEU A 153 -8.14 -14.87 -18.30
N VAL A 154 -8.37 -13.86 -19.14
CA VAL A 154 -8.73 -14.04 -20.56
C VAL A 154 -7.71 -14.90 -21.30
N LYS A 155 -6.41 -14.65 -21.09
CA LYS A 155 -5.33 -15.48 -21.68
C LYS A 155 -5.37 -16.91 -21.18
N LEU A 156 -5.54 -17.14 -19.87
CA LEU A 156 -5.63 -18.47 -19.28
C LEU A 156 -6.84 -19.27 -19.80
N LEU A 157 -7.92 -18.58 -20.15
CA LEU A 157 -9.15 -19.16 -20.71
C LEU A 157 -9.14 -19.24 -22.23
N ASN A 158 -8.07 -18.80 -22.91
CA ASN A 158 -8.01 -18.71 -24.37
C ASN A 158 -9.18 -17.89 -24.98
N GLY A 159 -9.57 -16.83 -24.29
CA GLY A 159 -10.57 -15.85 -24.72
C GLY A 159 -12.03 -16.27 -24.59
N LYS A 160 -12.36 -17.43 -23.98
CA LYS A 160 -13.73 -17.93 -23.84
C LYS A 160 -13.95 -18.70 -22.54
N GLY A 161 -15.16 -18.66 -22.03
CA GLY A 161 -15.58 -19.43 -20.86
C GLY A 161 -16.51 -18.67 -19.92
N ASN A 162 -17.03 -19.38 -18.95
CA ASN A 162 -17.93 -18.88 -17.93
C ASN A 162 -17.15 -18.55 -16.66
N ILE A 163 -17.21 -17.32 -16.21
CA ILE A 163 -16.49 -16.88 -15.04
C ILE A 163 -17.41 -16.41 -13.91
N ILE A 164 -16.93 -16.57 -12.68
CA ILE A 164 -17.47 -15.85 -11.52
C ILE A 164 -16.76 -14.51 -11.45
N PHE A 165 -17.48 -13.43 -11.16
CA PHE A 165 -16.95 -12.10 -10.92
C PHE A 165 -17.21 -11.72 -9.46
N MET A 166 -16.15 -11.48 -8.69
CA MET A 166 -16.29 -11.18 -7.28
C MET A 166 -15.58 -9.86 -6.92
N GLY A 167 -16.38 -8.81 -6.69
CA GLY A 167 -15.90 -7.49 -6.28
C GLY A 167 -15.44 -7.42 -4.83
N GLY A 168 -15.10 -6.21 -4.36
CA GLY A 168 -14.71 -5.89 -2.99
C GLY A 168 -15.87 -5.43 -2.13
N ILE A 169 -15.75 -4.22 -1.54
CA ILE A 169 -16.78 -3.58 -0.74
C ILE A 169 -17.60 -2.62 -1.64
N PRO A 170 -18.88 -2.90 -1.89
CA PRO A 170 -19.71 -2.05 -2.73
C PRO A 170 -19.76 -0.60 -2.22
N GLY A 171 -19.65 0.34 -3.15
CA GLY A 171 -19.64 1.79 -2.86
C GLY A 171 -18.28 2.37 -2.48
N ASN A 172 -17.26 1.54 -2.32
CA ASN A 172 -15.89 2.02 -2.13
C ASN A 172 -15.25 2.35 -3.49
N THR A 173 -14.47 3.44 -3.55
CA THR A 173 -13.83 3.92 -4.79
C THR A 173 -12.85 2.90 -5.37
N VAL A 174 -12.07 2.23 -4.54
CA VAL A 174 -11.12 1.19 -4.96
C VAL A 174 -11.87 0.01 -5.59
N ASP A 175 -12.96 -0.44 -4.94
CA ASP A 175 -13.81 -1.50 -5.48
C ASP A 175 -14.36 -1.13 -6.86
N LYS A 176 -14.94 0.07 -6.97
CA LYS A 176 -15.50 0.56 -8.23
C LYS A 176 -14.47 0.60 -9.35
N GLN A 177 -13.32 1.22 -9.12
CA GLN A 177 -12.27 1.38 -10.13
C GLN A 177 -11.74 0.02 -10.61
N ARG A 178 -11.52 -0.94 -9.70
CA ARG A 178 -11.09 -2.29 -10.05
C ARG A 178 -12.16 -3.04 -10.85
N ASN A 179 -13.42 -2.95 -10.42
CA ASN A 179 -14.55 -3.58 -11.13
C ASN A 179 -14.72 -3.00 -12.53
N ASP A 180 -14.66 -1.68 -12.67
CA ASP A 180 -14.78 -1.00 -13.96
C ASP A 180 -13.65 -1.45 -14.92
N GLY A 181 -12.40 -1.45 -14.45
CA GLY A 181 -11.25 -1.88 -15.24
C GLY A 181 -11.37 -3.33 -15.72
N ALA A 182 -11.78 -4.24 -14.83
CA ALA A 182 -11.96 -5.65 -15.20
C ALA A 182 -13.14 -5.84 -16.18
N LYS A 183 -14.28 -5.20 -15.93
CA LYS A 183 -15.45 -5.29 -16.77
C LYS A 183 -15.20 -4.71 -18.17
N GLU A 184 -14.40 -3.64 -18.28
CA GLU A 184 -13.97 -3.11 -19.59
C GLU A 184 -13.16 -4.14 -20.39
N VAL A 185 -12.30 -4.92 -19.74
CA VAL A 185 -11.57 -6.01 -20.40
C VAL A 185 -12.53 -7.09 -20.87
N PHE A 186 -13.41 -7.61 -19.99
CA PHE A 186 -14.33 -8.68 -20.35
C PHE A 186 -15.32 -8.26 -21.46
N ALA A 187 -15.74 -6.99 -21.49
CA ALA A 187 -16.60 -6.47 -22.56
C ALA A 187 -15.96 -6.54 -23.97
N LYS A 188 -14.63 -6.59 -24.05
CA LYS A 188 -13.88 -6.77 -25.32
C LYS A 188 -13.76 -8.25 -25.74
N HIS A 189 -14.20 -9.19 -24.89
CA HIS A 189 -14.14 -10.63 -25.10
C HIS A 189 -15.53 -11.25 -24.96
N PRO A 190 -16.38 -11.18 -26.01
CA PRO A 190 -17.79 -11.56 -25.94
C PRO A 190 -18.03 -13.03 -25.62
N ASP A 191 -17.03 -13.90 -25.81
CA ASP A 191 -17.08 -15.32 -25.43
C ASP A 191 -16.73 -15.60 -23.97
N ILE A 192 -16.39 -14.55 -23.19
CA ILE A 192 -16.27 -14.61 -21.72
C ILE A 192 -17.61 -14.18 -21.12
N HIS A 193 -18.25 -15.09 -20.40
CA HIS A 193 -19.56 -14.84 -19.77
C HIS A 193 -19.43 -14.77 -18.26
N ILE A 194 -19.84 -13.64 -17.67
CA ILE A 194 -19.98 -13.53 -16.23
C ILE A 194 -21.30 -14.19 -15.84
N ILE A 195 -21.24 -15.41 -15.27
CA ILE A 195 -22.43 -16.21 -14.92
C ILE A 195 -22.90 -15.99 -13.49
N ALA A 196 -22.08 -15.38 -12.65
CA ALA A 196 -22.43 -14.97 -11.29
C ALA A 196 -21.58 -13.80 -10.83
N GLU A 197 -22.20 -12.87 -10.09
CA GLU A 197 -21.52 -11.75 -9.43
C GLU A 197 -21.82 -11.76 -7.93
N ALA A 198 -20.80 -11.47 -7.11
CA ALA A 198 -20.96 -11.32 -5.66
C ALA A 198 -19.87 -10.38 -5.08
N PRO A 199 -20.14 -9.67 -3.98
CA PRO A 199 -19.11 -8.97 -3.23
C PRO A 199 -18.35 -9.93 -2.32
N SER A 200 -17.02 -9.85 -2.31
CA SER A 200 -16.15 -10.55 -1.36
C SER A 200 -16.05 -9.81 -0.02
N MET A 201 -16.43 -8.54 0.02
CA MET A 201 -16.21 -7.62 1.15
C MET A 201 -14.74 -7.52 1.56
N TRP A 202 -13.82 -7.85 0.66
CA TRP A 202 -12.38 -8.04 0.92
C TRP A 202 -12.09 -8.95 2.11
N ASN A 203 -12.97 -9.89 2.38
CA ASN A 203 -12.91 -10.82 3.50
C ASN A 203 -12.93 -12.27 3.01
N PRO A 204 -11.91 -13.11 3.35
CA PRO A 204 -11.83 -14.49 2.88
C PRO A 204 -13.01 -15.37 3.32
N ALA A 205 -13.58 -15.13 4.52
CA ALA A 205 -14.71 -15.92 5.00
C ALA A 205 -15.98 -15.59 4.19
N THR A 206 -16.24 -14.31 3.89
CA THR A 206 -17.33 -13.89 3.00
C THR A 206 -17.13 -14.44 1.60
N ALA A 207 -15.90 -14.38 1.05
CA ALA A 207 -15.58 -14.96 -0.25
C ALA A 207 -15.88 -16.45 -0.27
N ARG A 208 -15.50 -17.21 0.78
CA ARG A 208 -15.78 -18.65 0.90
C ARG A 208 -17.29 -18.93 0.90
N GLN A 209 -18.03 -18.20 1.71
CA GLN A 209 -19.49 -18.34 1.76
C GLN A 209 -20.10 -18.13 0.37
N LYS A 210 -19.77 -17.00 -0.29
CA LYS A 210 -20.34 -16.67 -1.60
C LYS A 210 -19.93 -17.63 -2.70
N LEU A 211 -18.67 -18.06 -2.72
CA LEU A 211 -18.21 -19.06 -3.69
C LEU A 211 -18.91 -20.41 -3.45
N THR A 212 -19.12 -20.84 -2.21
CA THR A 212 -19.85 -22.06 -1.91
C THR A 212 -21.30 -21.99 -2.41
N GLU A 213 -22.00 -20.87 -2.15
CA GLU A 213 -23.36 -20.62 -2.65
C GLU A 213 -23.42 -20.68 -4.20
N ILE A 214 -22.48 -20.00 -4.89
CA ILE A 214 -22.43 -19.94 -6.35
C ILE A 214 -22.12 -21.33 -6.94
N VAL A 215 -21.15 -22.06 -6.38
CA VAL A 215 -20.78 -23.39 -6.84
C VAL A 215 -21.95 -24.37 -6.65
N ALA A 216 -22.67 -24.29 -5.52
CA ALA A 216 -23.87 -25.11 -5.30
C ALA A 216 -24.98 -24.82 -6.30
N ALA A 217 -25.17 -23.56 -6.71
CA ALA A 217 -26.19 -23.16 -7.65
C ALA A 217 -25.82 -23.46 -9.12
N GLN A 218 -24.56 -23.25 -9.53
CA GLN A 218 -24.12 -23.37 -10.93
C GLN A 218 -23.56 -24.75 -11.28
N GLY A 219 -22.93 -25.42 -10.32
CA GLY A 219 -22.11 -26.62 -10.53
C GLY A 219 -20.71 -26.28 -11.05
N TRP A 220 -19.71 -27.04 -10.61
CA TRP A 220 -18.31 -26.85 -11.02
C TRP A 220 -18.08 -26.93 -12.53
N ASP A 221 -18.87 -27.74 -13.25
CA ASP A 221 -18.64 -27.99 -14.67
C ASP A 221 -19.03 -26.79 -15.55
N LYS A 222 -19.87 -25.88 -15.04
CA LYS A 222 -20.24 -24.64 -15.74
C LYS A 222 -19.29 -23.47 -15.44
N ILE A 223 -18.39 -23.61 -14.46
CA ILE A 223 -17.48 -22.54 -14.06
C ILE A 223 -16.12 -22.81 -14.69
N ASP A 224 -15.58 -21.89 -15.45
CA ASP A 224 -14.27 -21.99 -16.10
C ASP A 224 -13.18 -21.19 -15.39
N GLY A 225 -13.54 -20.16 -14.60
CA GLY A 225 -12.58 -19.35 -13.87
C GLY A 225 -13.22 -18.38 -12.89
N LEU A 226 -12.37 -17.69 -12.13
CA LEU A 226 -12.75 -16.65 -11.18
C LEU A 226 -11.90 -15.41 -11.40
N TRP A 227 -12.56 -14.24 -11.56
CA TRP A 227 -11.94 -12.96 -11.32
C TRP A 227 -12.40 -12.42 -9.97
N THR A 228 -11.46 -11.98 -9.11
CA THR A 228 -11.85 -11.53 -7.78
C THR A 228 -10.89 -10.50 -7.17
N GLN A 229 -11.44 -9.60 -6.38
CA GLN A 229 -10.62 -8.72 -5.53
C GLN A 229 -10.14 -9.41 -4.24
N THR A 230 -10.82 -10.50 -3.81
CA THR A 230 -10.36 -11.38 -2.70
C THR A 230 -11.08 -12.71 -2.83
N GLY A 231 -10.32 -13.82 -2.83
CA GLY A 231 -10.93 -15.15 -2.90
C GLY A 231 -10.18 -16.19 -3.72
N CYS A 232 -9.11 -15.86 -4.44
CA CYS A 232 -8.41 -16.84 -5.28
C CYS A 232 -7.88 -18.04 -4.48
N PHE A 233 -7.29 -17.81 -3.31
CA PHE A 233 -6.84 -18.92 -2.46
C PHE A 233 -8.01 -19.78 -1.99
N VAL A 234 -9.10 -19.14 -1.56
CA VAL A 234 -10.34 -19.83 -1.17
C VAL A 234 -10.91 -20.66 -2.32
N PHE A 235 -10.91 -20.11 -3.54
CA PHE A 235 -11.37 -20.84 -4.73
C PHE A 235 -10.50 -22.07 -5.01
N SER A 236 -9.18 -21.95 -4.83
CA SER A 236 -8.26 -23.09 -4.94
C SER A 236 -8.57 -24.17 -3.89
N GLN A 237 -8.80 -23.78 -2.64
CA GLN A 237 -9.16 -24.70 -1.56
C GLN A 237 -10.48 -25.44 -1.84
N LEU A 238 -11.53 -24.73 -2.25
CA LEU A 238 -12.82 -25.34 -2.59
C LEU A 238 -12.71 -26.36 -3.73
N GLN A 239 -11.84 -26.14 -4.70
CA GLN A 239 -11.58 -27.08 -5.77
C GLN A 239 -10.87 -28.34 -5.27
N VAL A 240 -9.88 -28.18 -4.36
CA VAL A 240 -9.20 -29.32 -3.73
C VAL A 240 -10.17 -30.13 -2.86
N GLU A 241 -11.01 -29.47 -2.07
CA GLU A 241 -12.05 -30.10 -1.24
C GLU A 241 -13.08 -30.86 -2.10
N ALA A 242 -13.36 -30.39 -3.30
CA ALA A 242 -14.22 -31.03 -4.28
C ALA A 242 -13.49 -32.13 -5.12
N ASN A 243 -12.26 -32.49 -4.75
CA ASN A 243 -11.42 -33.48 -5.45
C ASN A 243 -11.29 -33.23 -6.97
N ARG A 244 -11.13 -31.95 -7.36
CA ARG A 244 -10.94 -31.60 -8.79
C ARG A 244 -9.53 -31.95 -9.23
N ASP A 245 -9.39 -32.80 -10.23
CA ASP A 245 -8.09 -33.20 -10.80
C ASP A 245 -7.39 -32.03 -11.51
N LYS A 246 -8.19 -31.20 -12.18
CA LYS A 246 -7.72 -30.02 -12.92
C LYS A 246 -8.33 -28.76 -12.32
N LEU A 247 -7.47 -27.92 -11.74
CA LEU A 247 -7.88 -26.66 -11.14
C LEU A 247 -8.25 -25.62 -12.20
N LYS A 248 -9.34 -24.91 -11.97
CA LYS A 248 -9.78 -23.76 -12.78
C LYS A 248 -8.98 -22.54 -12.40
N PRO A 249 -8.63 -21.67 -13.38
CA PRO A 249 -7.84 -20.47 -13.14
C PRO A 249 -8.53 -19.44 -12.25
N CYS A 250 -7.71 -18.69 -11.52
CA CYS A 250 -8.14 -17.50 -10.80
C CYS A 250 -7.24 -16.30 -11.11
N ALA A 251 -7.84 -15.11 -11.15
CA ALA A 251 -7.10 -13.87 -11.27
C ALA A 251 -7.57 -12.85 -10.22
N GLY A 252 -6.64 -12.24 -9.48
CA GLY A 252 -6.99 -11.31 -8.42
C GLY A 252 -5.85 -10.92 -7.49
N ASN A 253 -6.21 -10.54 -6.27
CA ASN A 253 -5.26 -10.04 -5.27
C ASN A 253 -4.19 -11.05 -4.87
N GLY A 254 -2.99 -10.52 -4.59
CA GLY A 254 -1.80 -11.26 -4.23
C GLY A 254 -1.69 -11.61 -2.76
N THR A 255 -2.50 -12.55 -2.28
CA THR A 255 -2.26 -13.14 -0.97
C THR A 255 -1.19 -14.23 -1.04
N ASN A 256 -0.48 -14.45 0.07
CA ASN A 256 0.58 -15.45 0.14
C ASN A 256 0.07 -16.85 -0.23
N GLY A 257 -1.08 -17.26 0.32
CA GLY A 257 -1.68 -18.57 0.00
C GLY A 257 -2.00 -18.72 -1.49
N PHE A 258 -2.53 -17.68 -2.14
CA PHE A 258 -2.78 -17.75 -3.58
C PHE A 258 -1.48 -17.89 -4.38
N ARG A 259 -0.44 -17.10 -4.05
CA ARG A 259 0.85 -17.19 -4.75
C ARG A 259 1.58 -18.50 -4.49
N VAL A 260 1.52 -19.03 -3.25
CA VAL A 260 2.01 -20.37 -2.95
C VAL A 260 1.25 -21.43 -3.76
N SER A 261 -0.08 -21.31 -3.89
CA SER A 261 -0.88 -22.28 -4.65
C SER A 261 -0.54 -22.33 -6.15
N MET A 262 0.00 -21.22 -6.71
CA MET A 262 0.44 -21.15 -8.11
C MET A 262 1.80 -21.82 -8.37
N LEU A 263 2.62 -22.05 -7.32
CA LEU A 263 3.92 -22.72 -7.45
C LEU A 263 3.75 -24.18 -7.96
N PRO A 264 4.79 -24.76 -8.56
CA PRO A 264 4.74 -26.14 -9.04
C PRO A 264 4.22 -27.10 -7.97
N LYS A 265 3.28 -27.96 -8.33
CA LYS A 265 2.62 -28.89 -7.40
C LYS A 265 3.65 -29.67 -6.58
N GLY A 266 3.53 -29.62 -5.27
CA GLY A 266 4.38 -30.34 -4.32
C GLY A 266 5.76 -29.70 -4.05
N SER A 267 6.07 -28.54 -4.61
CA SER A 267 7.35 -27.85 -4.36
C SER A 267 7.47 -27.29 -2.94
N THR A 268 6.35 -26.98 -2.31
CA THR A 268 6.22 -26.59 -0.89
C THR A 268 4.82 -26.93 -0.40
N PRO A 269 4.57 -27.04 0.92
CA PRO A 269 3.22 -27.19 1.44
C PRO A 269 2.27 -26.09 0.92
N GLY A 270 1.13 -26.49 0.34
CA GLY A 270 0.17 -25.58 -0.28
C GLY A 270 0.41 -25.25 -1.76
N ALA A 271 1.51 -25.68 -2.36
CA ALA A 271 1.78 -25.56 -3.80
C ALA A 271 0.93 -26.57 -4.60
N LEU A 272 0.05 -26.06 -5.46
CA LEU A 272 -0.95 -26.84 -6.18
C LEU A 272 -0.73 -26.86 -7.70
N GLY A 273 0.15 -26.01 -8.23
CA GLY A 273 0.25 -25.77 -9.66
C GLY A 273 -1.01 -25.07 -10.21
N ASN A 274 -1.68 -24.26 -9.38
CA ASN A 274 -2.93 -23.58 -9.76
C ASN A 274 -2.67 -22.55 -10.86
N PRO A 275 -3.35 -22.64 -12.00
CA PRO A 275 -3.24 -21.60 -13.00
C PRO A 275 -3.82 -20.28 -12.47
N GLY A 276 -3.04 -19.22 -12.52
CA GLY A 276 -3.49 -17.95 -11.95
C GLY A 276 -2.67 -16.75 -12.32
N VAL A 277 -3.27 -15.57 -12.11
CA VAL A 277 -2.62 -14.27 -12.22
C VAL A 277 -2.93 -13.47 -10.96
N SER A 278 -1.89 -13.14 -10.24
CA SER A 278 -1.97 -12.38 -9.00
C SER A 278 -1.50 -10.96 -9.25
N MET A 279 -2.32 -9.96 -8.88
CA MET A 279 -1.84 -8.58 -8.85
C MET A 279 -1.15 -8.28 -7.53
N GLY A 280 -0.20 -7.35 -7.56
CA GLY A 280 0.39 -6.78 -6.36
C GLY A 280 -0.64 -5.97 -5.56
N SER A 281 -0.57 -6.10 -4.24
CA SER A 281 -1.35 -5.27 -3.30
C SER A 281 -0.39 -4.68 -2.27
N PRO A 282 0.36 -3.62 -2.62
CA PRO A 282 1.47 -3.13 -1.81
C PRO A 282 1.00 -2.63 -0.45
N LEU A 283 1.48 -3.27 0.62
CA LEU A 283 1.20 -2.90 2.01
C LEU A 283 1.94 -1.64 2.46
N TRP A 284 3.05 -1.33 1.81
CA TRP A 284 4.03 -0.32 2.21
C TRP A 284 3.63 1.14 1.89
N LEU A 285 2.51 1.35 1.20
CA LEU A 285 2.11 2.69 0.73
C LEU A 285 2.02 3.72 1.86
N GLY A 286 1.40 3.34 3.00
CA GLY A 286 1.28 4.20 4.18
C GLY A 286 2.64 4.51 4.83
N ALA A 287 3.51 3.51 4.96
CA ALA A 287 4.86 3.67 5.51
C ALA A 287 5.71 4.61 4.65
N TYR A 288 5.65 4.48 3.32
CA TYR A 288 6.29 5.43 2.42
C TYR A 288 5.66 6.82 2.51
N GLY A 289 4.35 6.89 2.74
CA GLY A 289 3.66 8.14 3.03
C GLY A 289 4.26 8.87 4.24
N LEU A 290 4.62 8.15 5.31
CA LEU A 290 5.30 8.74 6.47
C LEU A 290 6.67 9.31 6.11
N LYS A 291 7.47 8.62 5.28
CA LYS A 291 8.75 9.16 4.75
C LYS A 291 8.51 10.46 3.97
N LEU A 292 7.46 10.52 3.15
CA LEU A 292 7.12 11.73 2.40
C LEU A 292 6.65 12.87 3.29
N ALA A 293 5.93 12.57 4.40
CA ALA A 293 5.56 13.59 5.38
C ALA A 293 6.81 14.25 6.00
N PHE A 294 7.79 13.45 6.43
CA PHE A 294 9.04 13.98 6.95
C PHE A 294 9.87 14.71 5.90
N LYS A 295 9.86 14.25 4.65
CA LYS A 295 10.48 15.00 3.55
C LYS A 295 9.89 16.41 3.42
N VAL A 296 8.57 16.58 3.59
CA VAL A 296 7.90 17.90 3.58
C VAL A 296 8.29 18.72 4.79
N ILE A 297 8.35 18.13 5.99
CA ILE A 297 8.81 18.81 7.22
C ILE A 297 10.24 19.34 7.04
N ASP A 298 11.11 18.58 6.39
CA ASP A 298 12.49 18.96 6.10
C ASP A 298 12.61 19.96 4.91
N GLY A 299 11.50 20.53 4.44
CA GLY A 299 11.47 21.53 3.37
C GLY A 299 11.55 20.96 1.96
N GLY A 300 11.50 19.64 1.81
CA GLY A 300 11.48 18.97 0.51
C GLY A 300 10.12 19.06 -0.18
N LYS A 301 10.11 18.88 -1.49
CA LYS A 301 8.88 18.83 -2.31
C LYS A 301 8.46 17.40 -2.60
N VAL A 302 7.16 17.18 -2.67
CA VAL A 302 6.55 15.91 -3.05
C VAL A 302 5.56 16.12 -4.19
N GLU A 303 5.40 15.12 -5.05
CA GLU A 303 4.39 15.13 -6.10
C GLU A 303 2.99 14.96 -5.48
N LYS A 304 1.96 15.49 -6.14
CA LYS A 304 0.56 15.29 -5.69
C LYS A 304 0.11 13.85 -5.72
N TRP A 305 0.66 13.06 -6.62
CA TRP A 305 0.45 11.63 -6.71
C TRP A 305 1.77 10.88 -6.88
N THR A 306 2.08 10.06 -5.91
CA THR A 306 3.18 9.10 -5.98
C THR A 306 2.62 7.76 -6.43
N LYS A 307 2.77 7.44 -7.72
CA LYS A 307 2.28 6.19 -8.30
C LYS A 307 3.24 5.05 -7.98
N ALA A 308 2.78 4.09 -7.18
CA ALA A 308 3.51 2.88 -6.85
C ALA A 308 3.46 1.87 -8.01
N PRO A 309 4.55 1.13 -8.27
CA PRO A 309 4.54 0.03 -9.21
C PRO A 309 3.69 -1.13 -8.68
N MET A 310 3.01 -1.81 -9.59
CA MET A 310 2.19 -2.97 -9.26
C MET A 310 2.43 -4.08 -10.29
N PRO A 311 3.32 -5.04 -10.01
CA PRO A 311 3.58 -6.15 -10.90
C PRO A 311 2.43 -7.17 -10.88
N LEU A 312 2.21 -7.82 -12.02
CA LEU A 312 1.47 -9.05 -12.09
C LEU A 312 2.41 -10.23 -11.85
N VAL A 313 1.94 -11.20 -11.08
CA VAL A 313 2.68 -12.43 -10.75
C VAL A 313 1.88 -13.62 -11.25
N THR A 314 2.54 -14.49 -12.00
CA THR A 314 2.02 -15.79 -12.46
C THR A 314 2.77 -16.92 -11.77
N GLY A 315 2.37 -18.17 -11.96
CA GLY A 315 3.11 -19.31 -11.45
C GLY A 315 4.56 -19.36 -11.95
N GLU A 316 4.80 -18.96 -13.20
CA GLU A 316 6.13 -18.91 -13.81
C GLU A 316 7.02 -17.78 -13.24
N SER A 317 6.42 -16.65 -12.88
CA SER A 317 7.14 -15.50 -12.30
C SER A 317 7.16 -15.51 -10.78
N SER A 318 6.55 -16.50 -10.12
CA SER A 318 6.55 -16.63 -8.67
C SER A 318 7.92 -17.03 -8.15
N LEU A 319 8.42 -16.26 -7.17
CA LEU A 319 9.67 -16.51 -6.46
C LEU A 319 9.37 -16.79 -4.98
N LEU A 320 9.61 -18.03 -4.55
CA LEU A 320 9.47 -18.45 -3.16
C LEU A 320 10.75 -18.10 -2.39
N CYS A 321 10.66 -17.20 -1.43
CA CYS A 321 11.71 -16.95 -0.46
C CYS A 321 11.46 -17.78 0.81
N GLN A 322 12.52 -18.19 1.51
CA GLN A 322 12.40 -19.18 2.59
C GLN A 322 12.06 -18.57 3.94
N THR A 323 12.42 -17.30 4.13
CA THR A 323 12.22 -16.58 5.39
C THR A 323 11.50 -15.25 5.16
N ALA A 324 11.13 -14.60 6.26
CA ALA A 324 10.47 -13.29 6.25
C ALA A 324 11.43 -12.13 6.57
N ASP A 325 12.71 -12.44 6.76
CA ASP A 325 13.69 -11.46 7.23
C ASP A 325 14.28 -10.60 6.11
N HIS A 326 14.90 -9.52 6.52
CA HIS A 326 15.49 -8.53 5.64
C HIS A 326 16.66 -9.09 4.80
N GLU A 327 17.45 -10.01 5.36
CA GLU A 327 18.60 -10.59 4.68
C GLU A 327 18.17 -11.40 3.44
N GLU A 328 17.14 -12.22 3.57
CA GLU A 328 16.57 -13.00 2.44
C GLU A 328 16.02 -12.06 1.34
N LEU A 329 15.41 -10.94 1.74
CA LEU A 329 14.89 -9.95 0.79
C LEU A 329 16.00 -9.28 -0.03
N VAL A 330 17.07 -8.85 0.64
CA VAL A 330 18.23 -8.24 -0.01
C VAL A 330 18.90 -9.22 -0.97
N LYS A 331 19.07 -10.47 -0.54
CA LYS A 331 19.61 -11.55 -1.37
C LYS A 331 18.84 -11.74 -2.68
N HIS A 332 17.55 -11.55 -2.68
CA HIS A 332 16.67 -11.68 -3.83
C HIS A 332 16.31 -10.34 -4.51
N ASP A 333 17.06 -9.26 -4.24
CA ASP A 333 16.82 -7.91 -4.80
C ASP A 333 15.35 -7.45 -4.63
N PHE A 334 14.74 -7.77 -3.47
CA PHE A 334 13.35 -7.46 -3.13
C PHE A 334 12.32 -8.00 -4.14
N LYS A 335 12.59 -9.15 -4.75
CA LYS A 335 11.72 -9.78 -5.76
C LYS A 335 10.93 -10.98 -5.25
N CYS A 336 11.00 -11.28 -3.96
CA CYS A 336 10.18 -12.34 -3.37
C CYS A 336 8.70 -12.10 -3.62
N THR A 337 7.98 -13.12 -4.05
CA THR A 337 6.54 -13.03 -4.31
C THR A 337 5.70 -13.97 -3.47
N ALA A 338 6.34 -14.91 -2.79
CA ALA A 338 5.73 -15.85 -1.86
C ALA A 338 6.73 -16.24 -0.77
N VAL A 339 6.21 -16.69 0.38
CA VAL A 339 6.97 -17.37 1.44
C VAL A 339 6.19 -18.61 1.89
N PRO A 340 6.85 -19.60 2.53
CA PRO A 340 6.14 -20.76 3.09
C PRO A 340 4.99 -20.34 4.00
N LEU A 341 3.88 -21.11 4.01
CA LEU A 341 2.72 -20.82 4.86
C LEU A 341 3.03 -20.89 6.37
N SER A 342 4.16 -21.50 6.73
CA SER A 342 4.70 -21.46 8.11
C SER A 342 5.39 -20.17 8.47
N VAL A 343 5.73 -19.33 7.48
CA VAL A 343 6.41 -18.03 7.64
C VAL A 343 5.40 -16.88 7.66
N ALA A 344 4.47 -16.87 6.71
CA ALA A 344 3.36 -15.94 6.70
C ALA A 344 2.04 -16.64 6.33
N PRO A 345 0.91 -16.26 6.97
CA PRO A 345 -0.36 -16.94 6.74
C PRO A 345 -0.86 -16.77 5.31
N ASP A 346 -1.80 -17.61 4.92
CA ASP A 346 -2.38 -17.68 3.58
C ASP A 346 -3.08 -16.41 3.15
N ASN A 347 -3.73 -15.72 4.09
CA ASN A 347 -4.47 -14.48 3.86
C ASN A 347 -3.59 -13.21 3.96
N PHE A 348 -2.28 -13.36 4.21
CA PHE A 348 -1.34 -12.26 4.25
C PHE A 348 -1.04 -11.73 2.85
N TYR A 349 -1.03 -10.41 2.68
CA TYR A 349 -0.64 -9.78 1.41
C TYR A 349 0.87 -9.64 1.36
N ILE A 350 1.49 -10.31 0.40
CA ILE A 350 2.93 -10.56 0.40
C ILE A 350 3.78 -9.41 -0.14
N ASP A 351 3.18 -8.39 -0.75
CA ASP A 351 3.92 -7.26 -1.36
C ASP A 351 4.34 -6.23 -0.29
N VAL A 352 5.16 -6.68 0.65
CA VAL A 352 5.70 -5.86 1.74
C VAL A 352 7.00 -5.20 1.34
N TRP A 353 7.87 -5.95 0.69
CA TRP A 353 9.22 -5.52 0.40
C TRP A 353 9.34 -4.70 -0.86
N ASN A 354 10.11 -3.65 -0.72
CA ASN A 354 10.25 -2.68 -1.76
C ASN A 354 11.49 -1.81 -1.53
N LYS A 355 12.12 -1.36 -2.59
CA LYS A 355 13.21 -0.37 -2.55
C LYS A 355 12.80 0.96 -1.93
N TRP A 356 11.50 1.20 -1.73
CA TRP A 356 10.96 2.43 -1.16
C TRP A 356 10.96 2.44 0.37
N ILE A 357 10.88 1.24 0.99
CA ILE A 357 10.97 1.03 2.45
C ILE A 357 11.97 -0.09 2.79
N PRO A 358 13.23 0.03 2.34
CA PRO A 358 14.21 -1.03 2.51
C PRO A 358 14.54 -1.33 3.98
N GLU A 359 14.11 -0.48 4.90
CA GLU A 359 14.30 -0.62 6.34
C GLU A 359 13.37 -1.65 6.98
N LEU A 360 12.32 -2.10 6.28
CA LEU A 360 11.26 -2.96 6.82
C LEU A 360 11.21 -4.31 6.11
N ASP A 361 10.60 -5.30 6.77
CA ASP A 361 10.43 -6.66 6.30
C ASP A 361 9.01 -7.20 6.54
N ILE A 362 8.78 -8.51 6.32
CA ILE A 362 7.49 -9.15 6.59
C ILE A 362 7.13 -9.09 8.08
N ASN A 363 8.11 -9.27 8.99
CA ASN A 363 7.85 -9.21 10.42
C ASN A 363 7.35 -7.82 10.82
N SER A 364 7.85 -6.77 10.16
CA SER A 364 7.35 -5.42 10.33
C SER A 364 5.86 -5.30 9.96
N ALA A 365 5.44 -5.92 8.88
CA ALA A 365 4.03 -5.92 8.47
C ALA A 365 3.15 -6.78 9.39
N LEU A 366 3.66 -7.92 9.86
CA LEU A 366 2.93 -8.83 10.74
C LEU A 366 2.78 -8.26 12.15
N HIS A 367 3.80 -7.59 12.69
CA HIS A 367 3.92 -7.29 14.12
C HIS A 367 4.14 -5.82 14.45
N GLY A 368 4.37 -4.95 13.47
CA GLY A 368 4.71 -3.54 13.72
C GLY A 368 6.11 -3.34 14.32
N THR A 369 7.00 -4.31 14.18
CA THR A 369 8.35 -4.30 14.71
C THR A 369 9.37 -3.83 13.70
N VAL A 370 10.47 -3.26 14.19
CA VAL A 370 11.59 -2.84 13.35
C VAL A 370 12.60 -3.98 13.27
N PRO A 371 13.13 -4.32 12.08
CA PRO A 371 14.21 -5.28 11.97
C PRO A 371 15.47 -4.85 12.76
N ASN A 372 16.21 -5.81 13.30
CA ASN A 372 17.44 -5.52 14.02
C ASN A 372 18.43 -4.77 13.09
N GLY A 373 18.87 -3.60 13.54
CA GLY A 373 19.82 -2.77 12.80
C GLY A 373 19.23 -1.60 12.00
N SER A 374 17.89 -1.55 11.82
CA SER A 374 17.18 -0.48 11.07
C SER A 374 16.93 0.78 11.90
#